data_982cbb78e7010534fb0e608d6d2b5523
#
_entry.id   982cbb78e7010534fb0e608d6d2b5523
#
_cell.length_a   1.000
_cell.length_b   1.000
_cell.length_c   1.000
_cell.angle_alpha   90.00
_cell.angle_beta   90.00
_cell.angle_gamma   90.00
#
_symmetry.space_group_name_H-M   'P 1'
#
loop_
_entity.id
_entity.type
_entity.pdbx_description
1 polymer ?
#
loop_
_entity_poly.entity_id
_entity_poly.type
_entity_poly.pdbx_seq_one_letter_code
_entity_poly.pdbx_strand_id
1 'polypeptide(L)'
;LELVDGAALARRPLSQMSGGERQRLLIAGALVGRPRLLLLDEPLISLDQHQQAIVVDLVRDLSRRLGLPVLFTAHELNQLLGAVDRILYLGHGHAALGTIDEVVNPETLTRLYGAPIEVIRSNGRIFVMSDGAHVEREHHHDHAHL
;
A
#
# COMPACT_ATOMS: atom_id res chain seq x y z
N LEU A 1 -11.82 19.60 -0.72
CA LEU A 1 -12.57 18.37 -0.36
C LEU A 1 -13.20 17.70 -1.59
N GLU A 2 -13.58 18.42 -2.62
CA GLU A 2 -14.14 17.87 -3.87
C GLU A 2 -13.17 16.87 -4.54
N LEU A 3 -11.86 17.13 -4.50
CA LEU A 3 -10.84 16.25 -5.08
C LEU A 3 -10.76 14.85 -4.46
N VAL A 4 -11.30 14.68 -3.26
CA VAL A 4 -11.26 13.43 -2.50
C VAL A 4 -12.66 12.88 -2.20
N ASP A 5 -13.69 13.35 -2.90
CA ASP A 5 -15.10 13.05 -2.63
C ASP A 5 -15.48 13.25 -1.16
N GLY A 6 -14.87 14.26 -0.54
CA GLY A 6 -14.99 14.55 0.89
C GLY A 6 -15.93 15.70 1.23
N ALA A 7 -16.69 16.25 0.27
CA ALA A 7 -17.58 17.38 0.52
C ALA A 7 -18.61 17.07 1.63
N ALA A 8 -19.18 15.86 1.64
CA ALA A 8 -20.11 15.40 2.65
C ALA A 8 -19.47 15.23 4.04
N LEU A 9 -18.14 15.13 4.12
CA LEU A 9 -17.40 14.94 5.36
C LEU A 9 -17.08 16.25 6.08
N ALA A 10 -17.24 17.40 5.40
CA ALA A 10 -16.78 18.70 5.90
C ALA A 10 -17.35 19.11 7.27
N ARG A 11 -18.53 18.59 7.63
CA ARG A 11 -19.23 18.90 8.88
C ARG A 11 -19.37 17.72 9.83
N ARG A 12 -18.82 16.55 9.47
CA ARG A 12 -18.91 15.34 10.31
C ARG A 12 -17.78 15.30 11.32
N PRO A 13 -18.06 14.95 12.59
CA PRO A 13 -17.00 14.70 13.57
C PRO A 13 -16.10 13.53 13.13
N LEU A 14 -14.79 13.64 13.37
CA LEU A 14 -13.81 12.57 13.04
C LEU A 14 -14.17 11.24 13.72
N SER A 15 -14.76 11.28 14.91
CA SER A 15 -15.18 10.09 15.66
C SER A 15 -16.29 9.28 14.98
N GLN A 16 -17.04 9.91 14.05
CA GLN A 16 -18.13 9.28 13.30
C GLN A 16 -17.73 8.87 11.88
N MET A 17 -16.46 9.04 11.52
CA MET A 17 -15.94 8.69 10.21
C MET A 17 -15.38 7.27 10.20
N SER A 18 -15.60 6.55 9.09
CA SER A 18 -14.93 5.29 8.82
C SER A 18 -13.41 5.49 8.64
N GLY A 19 -12.64 4.40 8.70
CA GLY A 19 -11.19 4.46 8.43
C GLY A 19 -10.87 5.06 7.07
N GLY A 20 -11.56 4.63 6.02
CA GLY A 20 -11.38 5.15 4.67
C GLY A 20 -11.79 6.62 4.51
N GLU A 21 -12.85 7.07 5.18
CA GLU A 21 -13.26 8.47 5.21
C GLU A 21 -12.19 9.35 5.88
N ARG A 22 -11.63 8.90 7.01
CA ARG A 22 -10.52 9.58 7.68
C ARG A 22 -9.29 9.67 6.79
N GLN A 23 -8.95 8.57 6.12
CA GLN A 23 -7.79 8.53 5.22
C GLN A 23 -7.93 9.51 4.06
N ARG A 24 -9.11 9.59 3.43
CA ARG A 24 -9.40 10.59 2.39
C ARG A 24 -9.27 12.02 2.91
N LEU A 25 -9.73 12.28 4.14
CA LEU A 25 -9.60 13.59 4.75
C LEU A 25 -8.14 13.96 5.04
N LEU A 26 -7.31 13.00 5.49
CA LEU A 26 -5.87 13.21 5.68
C LEU A 26 -5.17 13.54 4.36
N ILE A 27 -5.49 12.82 3.29
CA ILE A 27 -4.97 13.11 1.94
C ILE A 27 -5.41 14.52 1.50
N ALA A 28 -6.67 14.90 1.71
CA ALA A 28 -7.15 16.25 1.40
C ALA A 28 -6.38 17.33 2.18
N GLY A 29 -6.11 17.09 3.47
CA GLY A 29 -5.31 17.98 4.31
C GLY A 29 -3.89 18.16 3.77
N ALA A 30 -3.25 17.07 3.35
CA ALA A 30 -1.92 17.12 2.77
C ALA A 30 -1.85 17.92 1.45
N LEU A 31 -2.95 18.00 0.71
CA LEU A 31 -3.04 18.75 -0.55
C LEU A 31 -3.27 20.26 -0.38
N VAL A 32 -3.69 20.73 0.79
CA VAL A 32 -4.00 22.16 1.06
C VAL A 32 -2.82 23.08 0.74
N GLY A 33 -1.59 22.65 1.08
CA GLY A 33 -0.36 23.38 0.82
C GLY A 33 0.12 23.37 -0.63
N ARG A 34 -0.61 22.75 -1.57
CA ARG A 34 -0.19 22.52 -2.96
C ARG A 34 1.23 21.93 -3.03
N PRO A 35 1.45 20.76 -2.45
CA PRO A 35 2.78 20.15 -2.37
C PRO A 35 3.30 19.81 -3.77
N ARG A 36 4.61 19.73 -3.89
CA ARG A 36 5.29 19.26 -5.12
C ARG A 36 5.56 17.75 -5.09
N LEU A 37 5.37 17.12 -3.95
CA LEU A 37 5.51 15.69 -3.70
C LEU A 37 4.55 15.31 -2.57
N LEU A 38 3.82 14.23 -2.71
CA LEU A 38 2.99 13.65 -1.66
C LEU A 38 3.67 12.41 -1.10
N LEU A 39 3.86 12.38 0.22
CA LEU A 39 4.40 11.24 0.94
C LEU A 39 3.27 10.60 1.75
N LEU A 40 2.98 9.33 1.48
CA LEU A 40 1.95 8.55 2.16
C LEU A 40 2.60 7.34 2.84
N ASP A 41 2.68 7.39 4.16
CA ASP A 41 3.26 6.32 4.95
C ASP A 41 2.15 5.38 5.42
N GLU A 42 2.18 4.14 4.92
CA GLU A 42 1.23 3.06 5.20
C GLU A 42 -0.26 3.47 5.18
N PRO A 43 -0.73 4.20 4.17
CA PRO A 43 -2.08 4.77 4.19
C PRO A 43 -3.20 3.74 4.06
N LEU A 44 -2.87 2.46 3.86
CA LEU A 44 -3.85 1.36 3.75
C LEU A 44 -3.98 0.54 5.04
N ILE A 45 -3.15 0.85 6.05
CA ILE A 45 -3.19 0.09 7.31
C ILE A 45 -4.57 0.19 7.98
N SER A 46 -5.05 -0.93 8.49
CA SER A 46 -6.36 -1.03 9.18
C SER A 46 -7.59 -0.73 8.32
N LEU A 47 -7.44 -0.72 6.99
CA LEU A 47 -8.56 -0.62 6.05
C LEU A 47 -8.91 -2.01 5.52
N ASP A 48 -10.21 -2.26 5.31
CA ASP A 48 -10.64 -3.45 4.56
C ASP A 48 -10.27 -3.33 3.07
N GLN A 49 -10.29 -4.45 2.34
CA GLN A 49 -9.87 -4.51 0.94
C GLN A 49 -10.64 -3.53 0.03
N HIS A 50 -11.91 -3.31 0.30
CA HIS A 50 -12.73 -2.38 -0.47
C HIS A 50 -12.28 -0.92 -0.25
N GLN A 51 -12.06 -0.53 1.00
CA GLN A 51 -11.56 0.80 1.35
C GLN A 51 -10.12 1.03 0.84
N GLN A 52 -9.29 0.00 0.87
CA GLN A 52 -7.94 0.05 0.31
C GLN A 52 -7.96 0.37 -1.19
N ALA A 53 -8.80 -0.33 -1.95
CA ALA A 53 -8.96 -0.07 -3.38
C ALA A 53 -9.41 1.37 -3.66
N ILE A 54 -10.37 1.89 -2.91
CA ILE A 54 -10.84 3.28 -3.04
C ILE A 54 -9.70 4.28 -2.79
N VAL A 55 -8.89 4.07 -1.75
CA VAL A 55 -7.77 4.96 -1.42
C VAL A 55 -6.68 4.90 -2.50
N VAL A 56 -6.34 3.71 -2.99
CA VAL A 56 -5.35 3.53 -4.06
C VAL A 56 -5.80 4.22 -5.35
N ASP A 57 -7.05 4.01 -5.78
CA ASP A 57 -7.62 4.66 -6.95
C ASP A 57 -7.64 6.18 -6.81
N LEU A 58 -8.04 6.69 -5.65
CA LEU A 58 -8.02 8.11 -5.36
C LEU A 58 -6.61 8.71 -5.50
N VAL A 59 -5.60 8.09 -4.89
CA VAL A 59 -4.21 8.55 -4.94
C VAL A 59 -3.69 8.54 -6.38
N ARG A 60 -3.96 7.47 -7.14
CA ARG A 60 -3.60 7.37 -8.55
C ARG A 60 -4.23 8.50 -9.37
N ASP A 61 -5.51 8.75 -9.19
CA ASP A 61 -6.24 9.77 -9.94
C ASP A 61 -5.77 11.19 -9.57
N LEU A 62 -5.50 11.46 -8.29
CA LEU A 62 -4.90 12.71 -7.83
C LEU A 62 -3.52 12.94 -8.44
N SER A 63 -2.65 11.91 -8.41
CA SER A 63 -1.33 11.98 -9.04
C SER A 63 -1.40 12.38 -10.51
N ARG A 64 -2.28 11.72 -11.28
CA ARG A 64 -2.46 11.98 -12.72
C ARG A 64 -3.06 13.35 -12.98
N ARG A 65 -4.14 13.71 -12.27
CA ARG A 65 -4.88 14.97 -12.52
C ARG A 65 -4.08 16.20 -12.12
N LEU A 66 -3.28 16.11 -11.07
CA LEU A 66 -2.49 17.22 -10.55
C LEU A 66 -1.04 17.24 -11.06
N GLY A 67 -0.61 16.18 -11.78
CA GLY A 67 0.80 16.00 -12.13
C GLY A 67 1.69 15.89 -10.89
N LEU A 68 1.15 15.35 -9.78
CA LEU A 68 1.79 15.31 -8.47
C LEU A 68 2.48 13.95 -8.27
N PRO A 69 3.83 13.93 -8.14
CA PRO A 69 4.53 12.72 -7.73
C PRO A 69 4.07 12.26 -6.36
N VAL A 70 3.91 10.94 -6.20
CA VAL A 70 3.50 10.33 -4.94
C VAL A 70 4.50 9.24 -4.56
N LEU A 71 5.00 9.28 -3.34
CA LEU A 71 5.71 8.18 -2.70
C LEU A 71 4.78 7.53 -1.67
N PHE A 72 4.57 6.24 -1.85
CA PHE A 72 3.58 5.48 -1.09
C PHE A 72 4.26 4.25 -0.48
N THR A 73 4.23 4.09 0.85
CA THR A 73 4.74 2.88 1.50
C THR A 73 3.60 1.88 1.71
N ALA A 74 3.88 0.59 1.49
CA ALA A 74 2.92 -0.48 1.72
C ALA A 74 3.64 -1.81 2.02
N HIS A 75 2.96 -2.70 2.74
CA HIS A 75 3.46 -4.05 3.01
C HIS A 75 3.00 -5.07 1.96
N GLU A 76 1.89 -4.82 1.29
CA GLU A 76 1.30 -5.74 0.32
C GLU A 76 1.33 -5.17 -1.10
N LEU A 77 2.06 -5.84 -1.97
CA LEU A 77 2.21 -5.43 -3.38
C LEU A 77 0.90 -5.53 -4.15
N ASN A 78 0.09 -6.57 -3.90
CA ASN A 78 -1.10 -6.86 -4.71
C ASN A 78 -2.15 -5.73 -4.68
N GLN A 79 -2.18 -4.93 -3.63
CA GLN A 79 -3.08 -3.78 -3.51
C GLN A 79 -2.68 -2.63 -4.45
N LEU A 80 -1.42 -2.59 -4.88
CA LEU A 80 -0.84 -1.51 -5.68
C LEU A 80 -0.70 -1.87 -7.16
N LEU A 81 -0.99 -3.13 -7.54
CA LEU A 81 -0.88 -3.57 -8.93
C LEU A 81 -1.78 -2.72 -9.84
N GLY A 82 -1.19 -2.19 -10.90
CA GLY A 82 -1.87 -1.31 -11.86
C GLY A 82 -2.06 0.15 -11.39
N ALA A 83 -1.65 0.49 -10.17
CA ALA A 83 -1.73 1.85 -9.65
C ALA A 83 -0.37 2.55 -9.57
N VAL A 84 0.73 1.79 -9.47
CA VAL A 84 2.09 2.32 -9.35
C VAL A 84 2.88 2.17 -10.64
N ASP A 85 3.71 3.17 -10.97
CA ASP A 85 4.57 3.14 -12.14
C ASP A 85 5.90 2.43 -11.83
N ARG A 86 6.41 2.62 -10.61
CA ARG A 86 7.68 2.03 -10.16
C ARG A 86 7.57 1.63 -8.69
N ILE A 87 8.37 0.65 -8.31
CA ILE A 87 8.52 0.23 -6.93
C ILE A 87 9.98 0.35 -6.49
N LEU A 88 10.18 0.76 -5.25
CA LEU A 88 11.44 0.65 -4.53
C LEU A 88 11.28 -0.44 -3.48
N TYR A 89 11.96 -1.55 -3.69
CA TYR A 89 11.97 -2.66 -2.75
C TYR A 89 13.23 -2.60 -1.88
N LEU A 90 13.05 -2.69 -0.57
CA LEU A 90 14.14 -2.62 0.41
C LEU A 90 14.17 -3.92 1.22
N GLY A 91 15.32 -4.54 1.32
CA GLY A 91 15.49 -5.77 2.11
C GLY A 91 16.95 -6.11 2.37
N HIS A 92 17.27 -6.55 3.57
CA HIS A 92 18.59 -7.04 3.98
C HIS A 92 19.80 -6.16 3.57
N GLY A 93 19.63 -4.83 3.66
CA GLY A 93 20.68 -3.88 3.28
C GLY A 93 20.83 -3.66 1.76
N HIS A 94 19.95 -4.23 0.96
CA HIS A 94 19.88 -4.05 -0.49
C HIS A 94 18.63 -3.27 -0.89
N ALA A 95 18.68 -2.67 -2.07
CA ALA A 95 17.56 -1.95 -2.67
C ALA A 95 17.42 -2.33 -4.14
N ALA A 96 16.20 -2.38 -4.65
CA ALA A 96 15.90 -2.50 -6.08
C ALA A 96 14.81 -1.50 -6.45
N LEU A 97 15.06 -0.71 -7.51
CA LEU A 97 14.14 0.29 -8.02
C LEU A 97 13.86 0.00 -9.50
N GLY A 98 12.60 -0.11 -9.85
CA GLY A 98 12.17 -0.38 -11.23
C GLY A 98 10.67 -0.52 -11.35
N THR A 99 10.22 -0.97 -12.51
CA THR A 99 8.84 -1.45 -12.70
C THR A 99 8.60 -2.70 -11.85
N ILE A 100 7.35 -3.08 -11.71
CA ILE A 100 6.98 -4.31 -10.98
C ILE A 100 7.70 -5.53 -11.58
N ASP A 101 7.74 -5.63 -12.91
CA ASP A 101 8.37 -6.78 -13.60
C ASP A 101 9.89 -6.82 -13.45
N GLU A 102 10.53 -5.65 -13.43
CA GLU A 102 11.98 -5.53 -13.23
C GLU A 102 12.41 -5.88 -11.79
N VAL A 103 11.57 -5.63 -10.81
CA VAL A 103 11.91 -5.81 -9.40
C VAL A 103 11.33 -7.10 -8.83
N VAL A 104 10.07 -7.44 -9.16
CA VAL A 104 9.37 -8.60 -8.61
C VAL A 104 9.61 -9.81 -9.51
N ASN A 105 10.80 -10.34 -9.45
CA ASN A 105 11.23 -11.58 -10.11
C ASN A 105 12.11 -12.40 -9.14
N PRO A 106 12.25 -13.73 -9.38
CA PRO A 106 12.98 -14.62 -8.48
C PRO A 106 14.42 -14.18 -8.22
N GLU A 107 15.14 -13.72 -9.24
CA GLU A 107 16.55 -13.33 -9.14
C GLU A 107 16.73 -12.11 -8.21
N THR A 108 15.98 -11.04 -8.47
CA THR A 108 16.05 -9.80 -7.68
C THR A 108 15.61 -10.04 -6.25
N LEU A 109 14.50 -10.75 -6.04
CA LEU A 109 13.99 -11.00 -4.70
C LEU A 109 14.87 -11.96 -3.91
N THR A 110 15.44 -13.00 -4.53
CA THR A 110 16.43 -13.89 -3.86
C THR A 110 17.62 -13.08 -3.34
N ARG A 111 18.12 -12.12 -4.12
CA ARG A 111 19.20 -11.23 -3.66
C ARG A 111 18.76 -10.31 -2.52
N LEU A 112 17.53 -9.78 -2.56
CA LEU A 112 17.00 -8.88 -1.54
C LEU A 112 16.65 -9.59 -0.23
N TYR A 113 16.19 -10.84 -0.31
CA TYR A 113 15.84 -11.63 0.87
C TYR A 113 16.98 -12.46 1.42
N GLY A 114 18.02 -12.70 0.61
CA GLY A 114 19.13 -13.57 1.00
C GLY A 114 18.78 -15.07 1.06
N ALA A 115 17.63 -15.46 0.49
CA ALA A 115 17.13 -16.83 0.43
C ALA A 115 16.43 -17.08 -0.92
N PRO A 116 16.38 -18.32 -1.44
CA PRO A 116 15.67 -18.63 -2.67
C PRO A 116 14.20 -18.19 -2.59
N ILE A 117 13.77 -17.42 -3.59
CA ILE A 117 12.41 -16.90 -3.70
C ILE A 117 11.78 -17.37 -5.00
N GLU A 118 10.57 -17.89 -4.91
CA GLU A 118 9.70 -18.15 -6.06
C GLU A 118 8.68 -17.03 -6.22
N VAL A 119 8.39 -16.67 -7.47
CA VAL A 119 7.37 -15.68 -7.82
C VAL A 119 6.36 -16.33 -8.75
N ILE A 120 5.13 -16.46 -8.28
CA ILE A 120 4.01 -16.99 -9.06
C ILE A 120 3.08 -15.84 -9.42
N ARG A 121 2.73 -15.76 -10.70
CA ARG A 121 1.73 -14.81 -11.21
C ARG A 121 0.49 -15.57 -11.63
N SER A 122 -0.64 -15.27 -11.02
CA SER A 122 -1.92 -15.92 -11.30
C SER A 122 -3.08 -14.96 -11.16
N ASN A 123 -3.95 -14.93 -12.17
CA ASN A 123 -5.17 -14.09 -12.16
C ASN A 123 -4.92 -12.61 -11.78
N GLY A 124 -3.84 -12.02 -12.30
CA GLY A 124 -3.48 -10.62 -12.01
C GLY A 124 -2.92 -10.39 -10.60
N ARG A 125 -2.63 -11.45 -9.85
CA ARG A 125 -1.97 -11.40 -8.54
C ARG A 125 -0.55 -11.94 -8.60
N ILE A 126 0.28 -11.47 -7.70
CA ILE A 126 1.66 -11.91 -7.52
C ILE A 126 1.79 -12.55 -6.14
N PHE A 127 2.29 -13.78 -6.12
CA PHE A 127 2.59 -14.51 -4.89
C PHE A 127 4.10 -14.68 -4.80
N VAL A 128 4.67 -14.28 -3.67
CA VAL A 128 6.09 -14.40 -3.37
C VAL A 128 6.23 -15.46 -2.28
N MET A 129 6.99 -16.52 -2.57
CA MET A 129 7.20 -17.64 -1.65
C MET A 129 8.70 -17.82 -1.40
N SER A 130 9.07 -18.07 -0.15
CA SER A 130 10.43 -18.42 0.24
C SER A 130 10.51 -19.92 0.51
N ASP A 131 11.50 -20.58 -0.04
CA ASP A 131 11.82 -21.97 0.27
C ASP A 131 12.40 -22.04 1.70
N GLY A 132 11.56 -22.35 2.68
CA GLY A 132 11.93 -22.40 4.10
C GLY A 132 11.13 -21.53 5.06
N ALA A 133 10.14 -20.83 4.59
CA ALA A 133 9.23 -20.11 5.48
C ALA A 133 8.30 -21.12 6.16
N HIS A 134 8.59 -21.43 7.43
CA HIS A 134 7.56 -21.90 8.34
C HIS A 134 6.38 -20.92 8.26
N VAL A 135 5.21 -21.45 7.89
CA VAL A 135 3.94 -20.78 8.08
C VAL A 135 3.94 -20.24 9.52
N GLU A 136 3.99 -18.93 9.69
CA GLU A 136 3.72 -18.30 10.97
C GLU A 136 2.31 -18.73 11.37
N ARG A 137 2.22 -19.71 12.25
CA ARG A 137 0.97 -20.07 12.88
C ARG A 137 0.55 -18.87 13.71
N GLU A 138 -0.58 -18.29 13.38
CA GLU A 138 -1.30 -17.37 14.23
C GLU A 138 -1.32 -17.97 15.65
N HIS A 139 -0.65 -17.31 16.58
CA HIS A 139 -0.79 -17.59 17.99
C HIS A 139 -2.18 -17.12 18.41
N HIS A 140 -3.14 -18.04 18.37
CA HIS A 140 -4.34 -17.92 19.17
C HIS A 140 -3.91 -17.91 20.64
N HIS A 141 -3.97 -16.75 21.27
CA HIS A 141 -3.96 -16.64 22.72
C HIS A 141 -5.27 -17.22 23.25
N ASP A 142 -5.25 -18.50 23.59
CA ASP A 142 -6.24 -19.11 24.45
C ASP A 142 -6.11 -18.49 25.84
N HIS A 143 -6.99 -17.58 26.18
CA HIS A 143 -7.20 -17.18 27.56
C HIS A 143 -8.05 -18.27 28.24
N ALA A 144 -7.38 -19.27 28.78
CA ALA A 144 -7.99 -20.18 29.77
C ALA A 144 -8.13 -19.43 31.09
N HIS A 145 -9.37 -19.20 31.48
CA HIS A 145 -9.73 -18.81 32.85
C HIS A 145 -9.45 -19.94 33.82
N LEU A 146 -8.76 -19.65 34.92
CA LEU A 146 -8.92 -20.25 36.24
C LEU A 146 -9.06 -19.11 37.25
#